data_09f67837fa31537e08a12ea1030ce93d
#
_entry.id   09f67837fa31537e08a12ea1030ce93d
#
_cell.length_a   1.000
_cell.length_b   1.000
_cell.length_c   1.000
_cell.angle_alpha   90.00
_cell.angle_beta   90.00
_cell.angle_gamma   90.00
#
_symmetry.space_group_name_H-M   'P 1'
#
loop_
_entity.id
_entity.type
_entity.pdbx_description
1 polymer ?
#
loop_
_entity_poly.entity_id
_entity_poly.type
_entity_poly.pdbx_seq_one_letter_code
_entity_poly.pdbx_strand_id
1 'polypeptide(L)'
;MAKGITSGYVPLGAVGCTDKVMDPIENFFHLHTYGNHPVPCAAGLKNIEILQDEDMVDNSEKMGKYFLDGLKTLEHHPIVGEARGTGLWLALDFTVDKKDRAPFPMERLNNMVARAKQHGVLIKPMGCALEFAPPLIITREDIDEALGVLDRCISEEEKDMGV
;
A
#
# COMPACT_ATOMS: atom_id res chain seq x y z
N MET A 1 -12.35 -11.03 4.74
CA MET A 1 -10.89 -10.92 4.97
C MET A 1 -10.17 -12.05 4.26
N ALA A 2 -8.97 -11.81 3.74
CA ALA A 2 -8.12 -12.82 3.10
C ALA A 2 -6.66 -12.32 3.09
N LYS A 3 -5.75 -13.04 2.43
CA LYS A 3 -4.35 -12.62 2.20
C LYS A 3 -3.63 -12.29 3.53
N GLY A 4 -3.58 -11.03 3.93
CA GLY A 4 -2.94 -10.55 5.16
C GLY A 4 -3.45 -11.18 6.47
N ILE A 5 -4.60 -11.86 6.49
CA ILE A 5 -5.10 -12.51 7.70
C ILE A 5 -4.14 -13.58 8.27
N THR A 6 -3.27 -14.13 7.43
CA THR A 6 -2.21 -15.08 7.83
C THR A 6 -0.82 -14.58 7.44
N SER A 7 -0.65 -13.28 7.14
CA SER A 7 0.58 -12.71 6.59
C SER A 7 1.14 -13.49 5.38
N GLY A 8 0.27 -14.16 4.62
CA GLY A 8 0.65 -14.93 3.43
C GLY A 8 1.27 -16.31 3.69
N TYR A 9 1.41 -16.75 4.95
CA TYR A 9 2.00 -18.04 5.27
C TYR A 9 1.16 -19.24 4.82
N VAL A 10 -0.16 -19.14 4.96
CA VAL A 10 -1.11 -20.22 4.60
C VAL A 10 -2.40 -19.64 4.03
N PRO A 11 -3.11 -20.38 3.15
CA PRO A 11 -4.40 -19.94 2.61
C PRO A 11 -5.47 -19.86 3.71
N LEU A 12 -6.07 -18.70 3.90
CA LEU A 12 -7.22 -18.49 4.78
C LEU A 12 -8.08 -17.36 4.25
N GLY A 13 -9.38 -17.57 4.27
CA GLY A 13 -10.38 -16.53 4.08
C GLY A 13 -11.34 -16.51 5.26
N ALA A 14 -11.79 -15.33 5.67
CA ALA A 14 -12.76 -15.17 6.73
C ALA A 14 -13.77 -14.06 6.38
N VAL A 15 -14.99 -14.23 6.84
CA VAL A 15 -16.05 -13.23 6.75
C VAL A 15 -16.52 -12.92 8.18
N GLY A 16 -16.50 -11.66 8.54
CA GLY A 16 -17.11 -11.17 9.77
C GLY A 16 -18.35 -10.35 9.44
N CYS A 17 -19.42 -10.54 10.17
CA CYS A 17 -20.65 -9.76 10.06
C CYS A 17 -21.23 -9.47 11.44
N THR A 18 -22.10 -8.49 11.52
CA THR A 18 -22.84 -8.19 12.76
C THR A 18 -24.03 -9.13 12.91
N ASP A 19 -24.53 -9.31 14.14
CA ASP A 19 -25.70 -10.10 14.45
C ASP A 19 -26.91 -9.64 13.63
N LYS A 20 -27.07 -8.33 13.43
CA LYS A 20 -28.12 -7.76 12.59
C LYS A 20 -28.15 -8.34 11.16
N VAL A 21 -27.01 -8.77 10.63
CA VAL A 21 -26.89 -9.39 9.30
C VAL A 21 -27.11 -10.89 9.39
N MET A 22 -26.67 -11.54 10.47
CA MET A 22 -26.78 -12.99 10.63
C MET A 22 -28.11 -13.45 11.17
N ASP A 23 -28.72 -12.77 12.14
CA ASP A 23 -29.96 -13.19 12.83
C ASP A 23 -31.13 -13.49 11.89
N PRO A 24 -31.34 -12.75 10.78
CA PRO A 24 -32.40 -13.08 9.83
C PRO A 24 -32.15 -14.34 8.99
N ILE A 25 -30.95 -14.92 9.04
CA ILE A 25 -30.58 -16.08 8.23
C ILE A 25 -30.87 -17.34 9.02
N GLU A 26 -32.06 -17.91 8.82
CA GLU A 26 -32.51 -19.12 9.54
C GLU A 26 -31.67 -20.36 9.20
N ASN A 27 -31.18 -20.47 7.96
CA ASN A 27 -30.39 -21.62 7.48
C ASN A 27 -29.19 -21.14 6.70
N PHE A 28 -28.03 -21.02 7.34
CA PHE A 28 -26.76 -20.74 6.70
C PHE A 28 -26.02 -22.04 6.40
N PHE A 29 -25.93 -22.39 5.12
CA PHE A 29 -25.16 -23.53 4.68
C PHE A 29 -24.09 -23.07 3.69
N HIS A 30 -22.83 -23.16 4.11
CA HIS A 30 -21.69 -22.85 3.28
C HIS A 30 -20.58 -23.85 3.56
N LEU A 31 -20.35 -24.75 2.63
CA LEU A 31 -19.39 -25.85 2.78
C LEU A 31 -18.20 -25.70 1.83
N HIS A 32 -17.02 -25.73 2.39
CA HIS A 32 -15.77 -25.89 1.68
C HIS A 32 -15.04 -27.12 2.18
N THR A 33 -14.41 -27.89 1.29
CA THR A 33 -13.66 -29.10 1.67
C THR A 33 -12.59 -28.81 2.72
N TYR A 34 -11.92 -27.68 2.62
CA TYR A 34 -10.90 -27.22 3.56
C TYR A 34 -11.37 -26.12 4.51
N GLY A 35 -12.68 -25.90 4.61
CA GLY A 35 -13.26 -24.96 5.57
C GLY A 35 -12.90 -25.34 6.99
N ASN A 36 -12.59 -24.34 7.82
CA ASN A 36 -12.19 -24.54 9.23
C ASN A 36 -10.97 -25.44 9.44
N HIS A 37 -10.08 -25.55 8.45
CA HIS A 37 -8.85 -26.33 8.62
C HIS A 37 -8.02 -25.74 9.77
N PRO A 38 -7.63 -26.53 10.80
CA PRO A 38 -7.07 -25.99 12.04
C PRO A 38 -5.72 -25.26 11.86
N VAL A 39 -4.89 -25.67 10.92
CA VAL A 39 -3.57 -25.04 10.69
C VAL A 39 -3.69 -23.60 10.19
N PRO A 40 -4.43 -23.29 9.11
CA PRO A 40 -4.67 -21.89 8.72
C PRO A 40 -5.38 -21.06 9.79
N CYS A 41 -6.33 -21.66 10.51
CA CYS A 41 -7.02 -20.94 11.60
C CYS A 41 -6.06 -20.57 12.73
N ALA A 42 -5.19 -21.49 13.14
CA ALA A 42 -4.18 -21.21 14.16
C ALA A 42 -3.16 -20.13 13.70
N ALA A 43 -2.73 -20.18 12.44
CA ALA A 43 -1.85 -19.17 11.87
C ALA A 43 -2.53 -17.79 11.81
N GLY A 44 -3.80 -17.73 11.40
CA GLY A 44 -4.57 -16.49 11.37
C GLY A 44 -4.77 -15.90 12.77
N LEU A 45 -5.10 -16.74 13.75
CA LEU A 45 -5.25 -16.32 15.14
C LEU A 45 -3.94 -15.73 15.68
N LYS A 46 -2.83 -16.43 15.49
CA LYS A 46 -1.52 -15.94 15.92
C LYS A 46 -1.10 -14.65 15.24
N ASN A 47 -1.41 -14.50 13.95
CA ASN A 47 -1.14 -13.26 13.23
C ASN A 47 -1.95 -12.08 13.80
N ILE A 48 -3.22 -12.29 14.17
CA ILE A 48 -4.04 -11.26 14.80
C ILE A 48 -3.47 -10.87 16.17
N GLU A 49 -3.04 -11.85 16.98
CA GLU A 49 -2.38 -11.58 18.27
C GLU A 49 -1.13 -10.70 18.07
N ILE A 50 -0.25 -11.05 17.12
CA ILE A 50 0.95 -10.27 16.83
C ILE A 50 0.61 -8.83 16.38
N LEU A 51 -0.39 -8.67 15.50
CA LEU A 51 -0.86 -7.34 15.09
C LEU A 51 -1.30 -6.47 16.26
N GLN A 52 -1.92 -7.09 17.28
CA GLN A 52 -2.36 -6.40 18.50
C GLN A 52 -1.19 -6.15 19.47
N ASP A 53 -0.37 -7.17 19.73
CA ASP A 53 0.73 -7.11 20.69
C ASP A 53 1.82 -6.10 20.27
N GLU A 54 2.01 -5.92 18.95
CA GLU A 54 3.02 -5.00 18.39
C GLU A 54 2.41 -3.67 17.90
N ASP A 55 1.16 -3.36 18.28
CA ASP A 55 0.48 -2.10 17.94
C ASP A 55 0.56 -1.72 16.45
N MET A 56 0.55 -2.73 15.55
CA MET A 56 0.78 -2.52 14.11
C MET A 56 -0.32 -1.66 13.45
N VAL A 57 -1.54 -1.69 13.96
CA VAL A 57 -2.65 -0.87 13.44
C VAL A 57 -2.40 0.60 13.75
N ASP A 58 -1.99 0.91 14.97
CA ASP A 58 -1.63 2.26 15.40
C ASP A 58 -0.39 2.77 14.68
N ASN A 59 0.61 1.89 14.46
CA ASN A 59 1.78 2.24 13.66
C ASN A 59 1.38 2.57 12.22
N SER A 60 0.48 1.79 11.62
CA SER A 60 -0.04 2.04 10.27
C SER A 60 -0.73 3.40 10.17
N GLU A 61 -1.49 3.83 11.17
CA GLU A 61 -2.12 5.14 11.20
C GLU A 61 -1.08 6.26 11.30
N LYS A 62 -0.16 6.15 12.27
CA LYS A 62 0.87 7.17 12.53
C LYS A 62 1.86 7.31 11.38
N MET A 63 2.42 6.19 10.93
CA MET A 63 3.40 6.17 9.84
C MET A 63 2.75 6.46 8.50
N GLY A 64 1.51 6.02 8.29
CA GLY A 64 0.74 6.35 7.10
C GLY A 64 0.50 7.84 6.95
N LYS A 65 0.12 8.53 8.03
CA LYS A 65 0.02 9.99 8.03
C LYS A 65 1.36 10.66 7.73
N TYR A 66 2.41 10.22 8.41
CA TYR A 66 3.76 10.75 8.21
C TYR A 66 4.22 10.59 6.76
N PHE A 67 4.02 9.41 6.18
CA PHE A 67 4.40 9.13 4.81
C PHE A 67 3.55 9.92 3.80
N LEU A 68 2.23 10.03 4.02
CA LEU A 68 1.36 10.83 3.18
C LEU A 68 1.76 12.32 3.19
N ASP A 69 2.06 12.86 4.36
CA ASP A 69 2.53 14.24 4.49
C ASP A 69 3.87 14.44 3.76
N GLY A 70 4.78 13.47 3.83
CA GLY A 70 6.02 13.44 3.05
C GLY A 70 5.77 13.36 1.54
N LEU A 71 4.90 12.47 1.09
CA LEU A 71 4.54 12.36 -0.34
C LEU A 71 3.92 13.66 -0.89
N LYS A 72 3.12 14.37 -0.09
CA LYS A 72 2.58 15.67 -0.47
C LYS A 72 3.65 16.72 -0.71
N THR A 73 4.79 16.63 -0.04
CA THR A 73 5.90 17.56 -0.32
C THR A 73 6.43 17.40 -1.75
N LEU A 74 6.30 16.19 -2.34
CA LEU A 74 6.71 15.92 -3.72
C LEU A 74 5.74 16.51 -4.77
N GLU A 75 4.57 17.00 -4.36
CA GLU A 75 3.63 17.67 -5.27
C GLU A 75 4.19 18.98 -5.84
N HIS A 76 5.34 19.48 -5.36
CA HIS A 76 6.02 20.63 -5.97
C HIS A 76 6.60 20.28 -7.36
N HIS A 77 6.90 19.02 -7.63
CA HIS A 77 7.38 18.57 -8.94
C HIS A 77 6.33 18.79 -10.04
N PRO A 78 6.73 19.29 -11.22
CA PRO A 78 5.82 19.49 -12.35
C PRO A 78 5.03 18.26 -12.77
N ILE A 79 5.65 17.09 -12.72
CA ILE A 79 5.04 15.82 -13.16
C ILE A 79 4.25 15.09 -12.07
N VAL A 80 4.29 15.54 -10.83
CA VAL A 80 3.52 14.94 -9.71
C VAL A 80 2.16 15.60 -9.62
N GLY A 81 1.09 14.82 -9.73
CA GLY A 81 -0.29 15.28 -9.66
C GLY A 81 -0.80 15.41 -8.23
N GLU A 82 -0.97 14.29 -7.53
CA GLU A 82 -1.60 14.22 -6.21
C GLU A 82 -1.05 13.05 -5.39
N ALA A 83 -0.86 13.27 -4.09
CA ALA A 83 -0.60 12.23 -3.10
C ALA A 83 -1.87 11.92 -2.31
N ARG A 84 -2.29 10.66 -2.24
CA ARG A 84 -3.50 10.24 -1.52
C ARG A 84 -3.35 8.85 -0.90
N GLY A 85 -4.26 8.52 0.00
CA GLY A 85 -4.37 7.21 0.63
C GLY A 85 -4.84 7.27 2.07
N THR A 86 -4.79 6.13 2.73
CA THR A 86 -5.14 5.97 4.14
C THR A 86 -4.27 4.91 4.80
N GLY A 87 -3.87 5.14 6.05
CA GLY A 87 -2.87 4.29 6.70
C GLY A 87 -1.64 4.16 5.81
N LEU A 88 -1.10 2.97 5.71
CA LEU A 88 0.06 2.65 4.87
C LEU A 88 -0.30 2.20 3.44
N TRP A 89 -1.51 2.45 2.99
CA TRP A 89 -1.88 2.23 1.59
C TRP A 89 -2.04 3.55 0.87
N LEU A 90 -0.98 3.96 0.17
CA LEU A 90 -0.82 5.28 -0.39
C LEU A 90 -0.54 5.21 -1.90
N ALA A 91 -0.77 6.31 -2.58
CA ALA A 91 -0.45 6.48 -3.98
C ALA A 91 0.04 7.90 -4.26
N LEU A 92 0.97 8.00 -5.20
CA LEU A 92 1.44 9.25 -5.78
C LEU A 92 1.09 9.23 -7.27
N ASP A 93 0.16 10.07 -7.69
CA ASP A 93 -0.26 10.18 -9.08
C ASP A 93 0.70 11.07 -9.88
N PHE A 94 0.88 10.72 -11.14
CA PHE A 94 1.70 11.46 -12.09
C PHE A 94 0.88 11.95 -13.27
N THR A 95 1.25 13.09 -13.82
CA THR A 95 0.61 13.69 -14.98
C THR A 95 1.65 14.40 -15.83
N VAL A 96 1.40 14.49 -17.14
CA VAL A 96 2.22 15.29 -18.05
C VAL A 96 1.92 16.79 -17.90
N ASP A 97 0.67 17.12 -17.62
CA ASP A 97 0.20 18.48 -17.37
C ASP A 97 -0.84 18.51 -16.26
N LYS A 98 -0.54 19.25 -15.20
CA LYS A 98 -1.41 19.40 -14.03
C LYS A 98 -2.76 20.08 -14.34
N LYS A 99 -2.83 20.92 -15.37
CA LYS A 99 -4.07 21.64 -15.74
C LYS A 99 -5.06 20.69 -16.40
N ASP A 100 -4.56 19.91 -17.35
CA ASP A 100 -5.39 19.02 -18.17
C ASP A 100 -5.48 17.62 -17.57
N ARG A 101 -4.69 17.34 -16.53
CA ARG A 101 -4.54 16.00 -15.91
C ARG A 101 -4.24 14.92 -16.96
N ALA A 102 -3.41 15.28 -17.94
CA ALA A 102 -3.04 14.39 -19.02
C ALA A 102 -2.32 13.13 -18.46
N PRO A 103 -2.70 11.93 -18.94
CA PRO A 103 -2.14 10.69 -18.45
C PRO A 103 -0.62 10.65 -18.57
N PHE A 104 0.06 10.24 -17.50
CA PHE A 104 1.51 10.04 -17.49
C PHE A 104 1.86 8.72 -18.17
N PRO A 105 2.87 8.69 -19.08
CA PRO A 105 3.23 7.46 -19.78
C PRO A 105 3.76 6.38 -18.84
N MET A 106 3.25 5.15 -18.96
CA MET A 106 3.68 4.00 -18.15
C MET A 106 5.18 3.70 -18.31
N GLU A 107 5.76 3.94 -19.47
CA GLU A 107 7.19 3.79 -19.72
C GLU A 107 8.01 4.68 -18.79
N ARG A 108 7.60 5.93 -18.60
CA ARG A 108 8.24 6.90 -17.70
C ARG A 108 8.13 6.45 -16.23
N LEU A 109 6.97 5.95 -15.82
CA LEU A 109 6.81 5.36 -14.49
C LEU A 109 7.76 4.16 -14.29
N ASN A 110 7.87 3.29 -15.29
CA ASN A 110 8.76 2.14 -15.22
C ASN A 110 10.24 2.55 -15.12
N ASN A 111 10.64 3.65 -15.75
CA ASN A 111 11.99 4.21 -15.61
C ASN A 111 12.25 4.64 -14.17
N MET A 112 11.34 5.40 -13.57
CA MET A 112 11.43 5.79 -12.15
C MET A 112 11.48 4.59 -11.21
N VAL A 113 10.64 3.57 -11.45
CA VAL A 113 10.66 2.31 -10.68
C VAL A 113 11.99 1.59 -10.80
N ALA A 114 12.57 1.54 -12.01
CA ALA A 114 13.89 0.91 -12.23
C ALA A 114 15.01 1.65 -11.50
N ARG A 115 14.97 3.00 -11.48
CA ARG A 115 15.91 3.84 -10.71
C ARG A 115 15.75 3.64 -9.21
N ALA A 116 14.50 3.68 -8.70
CA ALA A 116 14.21 3.46 -7.29
C ALA A 116 14.74 2.10 -6.81
N LYS A 117 14.58 1.05 -7.64
CA LYS A 117 15.13 -0.28 -7.36
C LYS A 117 16.66 -0.28 -7.26
N GLN A 118 17.37 0.49 -8.09
CA GLN A 118 18.83 0.62 -8.01
C GLN A 118 19.28 1.28 -6.70
N HIS A 119 18.41 2.10 -6.09
CA HIS A 119 18.61 2.74 -4.80
C HIS A 119 17.98 1.97 -3.62
N GLY A 120 17.60 0.69 -3.82
CA GLY A 120 17.11 -0.19 -2.76
C GLY A 120 15.62 -0.07 -2.45
N VAL A 121 14.86 0.76 -3.17
CA VAL A 121 13.43 0.97 -2.93
C VAL A 121 12.59 0.25 -4.00
N LEU A 122 11.76 -0.69 -3.56
CA LEU A 122 10.84 -1.43 -4.43
C LEU A 122 9.46 -0.77 -4.42
N ILE A 123 9.00 -0.31 -5.57
CA ILE A 123 7.73 0.39 -5.74
C ILE A 123 6.96 -0.26 -6.88
N LYS A 124 5.63 -0.20 -6.82
CA LYS A 124 4.77 -0.77 -7.85
C LYS A 124 4.10 0.34 -8.66
N PRO A 125 4.26 0.35 -10.01
CA PRO A 125 3.49 1.23 -10.87
C PRO A 125 2.05 0.69 -11.01
N MET A 126 1.07 1.60 -10.99
CA MET A 126 -0.35 1.27 -11.19
C MET A 126 -1.05 2.39 -11.98
N GLY A 127 -1.38 2.14 -13.25
CA GLY A 127 -1.94 3.18 -14.10
C GLY A 127 -0.98 4.37 -14.25
N CYS A 128 -1.41 5.55 -13.84
CA CYS A 128 -0.58 6.76 -13.80
C CYS A 128 0.00 7.05 -12.40
N ALA A 129 0.05 6.07 -11.51
CA ALA A 129 0.48 6.24 -10.13
C ALA A 129 1.61 5.28 -9.73
N LEU A 130 2.33 5.64 -8.69
CA LEU A 130 3.12 4.73 -7.89
C LEU A 130 2.32 4.36 -6.63
N GLU A 131 2.14 3.06 -6.39
CA GLU A 131 1.42 2.53 -5.23
C GLU A 131 2.41 2.14 -4.14
N PHE A 132 2.11 2.51 -2.90
CA PHE A 132 2.89 2.21 -1.71
C PHE A 132 2.07 1.38 -0.74
N ALA A 133 2.61 0.24 -0.33
CA ALA A 133 2.06 -0.64 0.70
C ALA A 133 3.22 -1.29 1.48
N PRO A 134 3.96 -0.51 2.25
CA PRO A 134 5.10 -1.02 3.00
C PRO A 134 4.64 -1.93 4.15
N PRO A 135 5.56 -2.69 4.77
CA PRO A 135 5.26 -3.45 5.98
C PRO A 135 4.67 -2.57 7.09
N LEU A 136 3.73 -3.12 7.88
CA LEU A 136 3.06 -2.39 8.96
C LEU A 136 4.01 -1.94 10.08
N ILE A 137 5.22 -2.51 10.13
CA ILE A 137 6.29 -2.17 11.09
C ILE A 137 7.27 -1.11 10.56
N ILE A 138 6.98 -0.48 9.40
CA ILE A 138 7.85 0.55 8.81
C ILE A 138 8.18 1.65 9.81
N THR A 139 9.41 2.14 9.78
CA THR A 139 9.89 3.22 10.63
C THR A 139 9.88 4.57 9.91
N ARG A 140 10.13 5.65 10.64
CA ARG A 140 10.30 6.98 10.04
C ARG A 140 11.53 7.04 9.15
N GLU A 141 12.61 6.42 9.60
CA GLU A 141 13.90 6.35 8.90
C GLU A 141 13.73 5.69 7.54
N ASP A 142 12.98 4.58 7.48
CA ASP A 142 12.66 3.89 6.22
C ASP A 142 11.84 4.78 5.28
N ILE A 143 10.88 5.53 5.83
CA ILE A 143 10.04 6.47 5.07
C ILE A 143 10.88 7.62 4.52
N ASP A 144 11.75 8.21 5.33
CA ASP A 144 12.61 9.32 4.94
C ASP A 144 13.58 8.90 3.84
N GLU A 145 14.15 7.70 3.94
CA GLU A 145 14.98 7.11 2.89
C GLU A 145 14.19 6.94 1.57
N ALA A 146 12.99 6.37 1.66
CA ALA A 146 12.12 6.17 0.50
C ALA A 146 11.73 7.50 -0.17
N LEU A 147 11.38 8.51 0.62
CA LEU A 147 11.04 9.85 0.12
C LEU A 147 12.24 10.51 -0.59
N GLY A 148 13.44 10.39 -0.01
CA GLY A 148 14.66 10.91 -0.64
C GLY A 148 15.01 10.22 -1.96
N VAL A 149 14.77 8.92 -2.05
CA VAL A 149 14.93 8.17 -3.32
C VAL A 149 13.88 8.60 -4.35
N LEU A 150 12.63 8.76 -3.93
CA LEU A 150 11.55 9.21 -4.81
C LEU A 150 11.82 10.58 -5.40
N ASP A 151 12.15 11.56 -4.57
CA ASP A 151 12.49 12.94 -4.97
C ASP A 151 13.59 12.95 -6.04
N ARG A 152 14.65 12.16 -5.82
CA ARG A 152 15.74 12.00 -6.80
C ARG A 152 15.25 11.39 -8.10
N CYS A 153 14.50 10.29 -8.05
CA CYS A 153 14.02 9.59 -9.25
C CYS A 153 13.07 10.47 -10.07
N ILE A 154 12.22 11.26 -9.41
CA ILE A 154 11.32 12.21 -10.04
C ILE A 154 12.13 13.32 -10.73
N SER A 155 13.09 13.92 -10.02
CA SER A 155 13.95 14.96 -10.57
C SER A 155 14.78 14.49 -11.78
N GLU A 156 15.23 13.24 -11.77
CA GLU A 156 15.95 12.65 -12.92
C GLU A 156 15.03 12.46 -14.12
N GLU A 157 13.79 12.00 -13.88
CA GLU A 157 12.82 11.82 -14.95
C GLU A 157 12.39 13.16 -15.57
N GLU A 158 12.22 14.20 -14.75
CA GLU A 158 11.95 15.57 -15.23
C GLU A 158 13.06 16.09 -16.14
N LYS A 159 14.33 15.88 -15.78
CA LYS A 159 15.47 16.23 -16.66
C LYS A 159 15.42 15.51 -17.99
N ASP A 160 15.09 14.22 -17.99
CA ASP A 160 14.98 13.41 -19.21
C ASP A 160 13.76 13.82 -20.06
N MET A 161 12.76 14.46 -19.45
CA MET A 161 11.60 15.04 -20.14
C MET A 161 11.84 16.48 -20.60
N GLY A 162 12.84 17.15 -20.06
CA GLY A 162 13.14 18.54 -20.35
C GLY A 162 12.20 19.54 -19.68
N VAL A 163 11.66 19.20 -18.51
CA VAL A 163 10.76 20.02 -17.67
C VAL A 163 11.39 20.29 -16.31
#